data_f347b51f8dda54ab8743803cc09ec371
#
_entry.id   f347b51f8dda54ab8743803cc09ec371
#
_cell.length_a   1.000
_cell.length_b   1.000
_cell.length_c   1.000
_cell.angle_alpha   90.00
_cell.angle_beta   90.00
_cell.angle_gamma   90.00
#
_symmetry.space_group_name_H-M   'P 1'
#
loop_
_entity.id
_entity.type
_entity.pdbx_description
1 polymer ?
#
loop_
_entity_poly.entity_id
_entity_poly.type
_entity_poly.pdbx_seq_one_letter_code
_entity_poly.pdbx_strand_id
1 'polypeptide(L)'
;MKKFTVILAVFVMALFVVSCGDSGNGGNDTSDTGTDTDTDTNDNPDTATDTDPTDEPTNPTDPTTDEPTNPTDPTGEPTDPTDEPTGPVAGNCTEGETRLGETVCGSTQHGKLYQVCKDGDWEDTEKCTCDPGEYPEVCGYYAQKMWFTSSSKVATIDLAEGWTRTYFHIVQEQEQDKVHIKATYCNIKIDNSMSALLQVIMPQSFADALGTADKESYITKNDDDTFGFNQDVFWEIRGIDPACYGDNPAGYNLPTNSTDPCVQDWDNDGMPGLTVNAKGTIGGNSIMNMVEKSSSVIHDGLISEDGLKIDALVTWTDEQKILFAENKALQGGSDNKIKDESSKFDGPANFIEQVKIEDGSDCAFIVNNAGTIFSPDPVTLK
;
A
#
# COMPACT_ATOMS: atom_id res chain seq x y z
N MET A 1 28.01 -3.27 25.17
CA MET A 1 27.46 -2.50 26.28
C MET A 1 28.14 -1.15 26.59
N LYS A 2 29.07 -0.64 25.78
CA LYS A 2 29.74 0.67 26.03
C LYS A 2 29.39 1.78 25.02
N LYS A 3 28.59 1.50 23.99
CA LYS A 3 28.19 2.50 22.97
C LYS A 3 26.81 3.11 23.20
N PHE A 4 25.99 2.57 24.09
CA PHE A 4 24.65 3.05 24.40
C PHE A 4 24.59 4.25 25.35
N THR A 5 25.65 4.48 26.13
CA THR A 5 25.65 5.55 27.15
C THR A 5 25.91 6.95 26.58
N VAL A 6 26.43 7.07 25.36
CA VAL A 6 26.79 8.37 24.78
C VAL A 6 25.59 9.05 24.11
N ILE A 7 24.63 8.28 23.59
CA ILE A 7 23.43 8.84 22.91
C ILE A 7 22.44 9.39 23.94
N LEU A 8 22.33 8.75 25.10
CA LEU A 8 21.46 9.23 26.20
C LEU A 8 21.94 10.57 26.77
N ALA A 9 23.24 10.84 26.79
CA ALA A 9 23.79 12.08 27.32
C ALA A 9 23.51 13.32 26.43
N VAL A 10 23.41 13.12 25.11
CA VAL A 10 23.11 14.23 24.18
C VAL A 10 21.63 14.60 24.21
N PHE A 11 20.73 13.65 24.43
CA PHE A 11 19.30 13.92 24.49
C PHE A 11 18.85 14.56 25.81
N VAL A 12 19.49 14.20 26.93
CA VAL A 12 19.24 14.79 28.24
C VAL A 12 19.80 16.21 28.32
N MET A 13 20.93 16.52 27.64
CA MET A 13 21.47 17.89 27.59
C MET A 13 20.62 18.84 26.75
N ALA A 14 19.93 18.36 25.71
CA ALA A 14 19.03 19.20 24.91
C ALA A 14 17.75 19.61 25.66
N LEU A 15 17.33 18.83 26.66
CA LEU A 15 16.18 19.14 27.50
C LEU A 15 16.51 20.07 28.67
N PHE A 16 17.80 20.20 29.06
CA PHE A 16 18.21 21.12 30.17
C PHE A 16 18.61 22.53 29.71
N VAL A 17 18.83 22.76 28.40
CA VAL A 17 19.21 24.09 27.90
C VAL A 17 18.02 25.02 27.70
N VAL A 18 16.78 24.55 27.78
CA VAL A 18 15.56 25.40 27.66
C VAL A 18 15.04 25.87 29.01
N SER A 19 15.64 25.43 30.15
CA SER A 19 15.15 25.79 31.49
C SER A 19 16.04 26.76 32.29
N CYS A 20 17.05 27.40 31.69
CA CYS A 20 17.86 28.39 32.39
C CYS A 20 18.02 29.66 31.55
N GLY A 21 17.12 30.60 31.77
CA GLY A 21 17.21 31.98 31.27
C GLY A 21 15.88 32.70 31.40
N ASP A 22 15.53 33.18 32.53
CA ASP A 22 15.60 34.54 32.90
C ASP A 22 15.08 34.76 34.34
N SER A 23 15.96 35.15 35.21
CA SER A 23 15.68 35.75 36.51
C SER A 23 16.27 37.13 36.52
N GLY A 24 15.46 38.12 36.29
CA GLY A 24 15.85 39.52 36.30
C GLY A 24 14.67 40.42 36.67
N ASN A 25 14.40 40.44 37.93
CA ASN A 25 14.15 41.58 38.85
C ASN A 25 13.50 42.88 38.33
N GLY A 26 12.41 43.28 38.99
CA GLY A 26 12.24 44.67 39.46
C GLY A 26 11.08 45.45 38.87
N GLY A 27 10.17 45.83 39.74
CA GLY A 27 9.56 47.16 39.70
C GLY A 27 8.05 47.23 39.48
N ASN A 28 7.40 47.33 40.57
CA ASN A 28 6.25 48.16 41.00
C ASN A 28 5.53 49.07 39.98
N ASP A 29 4.24 49.04 40.11
CA ASP A 29 3.26 50.17 40.35
C ASP A 29 2.13 50.30 39.31
N THR A 30 0.95 50.24 39.97
CA THR A 30 -0.27 51.06 39.83
C THR A 30 -1.12 51.06 38.59
N SER A 31 -2.32 50.52 38.83
CA SER A 31 -3.66 51.08 38.49
C SER A 31 -3.76 52.07 37.32
N ASP A 32 -4.62 51.87 36.38
CA ASP A 32 -5.79 52.72 36.21
C ASP A 32 -6.84 52.15 35.25
N THR A 33 -8.06 52.44 35.57
CA THR A 33 -9.34 52.24 34.93
C THR A 33 -9.50 53.11 33.69
N GLY A 34 -10.26 52.65 32.71
CA GLY A 34 -10.85 53.56 31.71
C GLY A 34 -11.42 52.87 30.46
N THR A 35 -12.69 52.57 30.54
CA THR A 35 -13.84 52.92 29.66
C THR A 35 -13.64 53.12 28.16
N ASP A 36 -14.45 52.36 27.45
CA ASP A 36 -15.26 52.67 26.26
C ASP A 36 -14.72 53.61 25.17
N THR A 37 -14.80 53.19 23.96
CA THR A 37 -15.75 53.77 22.96
C THR A 37 -15.68 53.05 21.60
N ASP A 38 -16.86 52.73 21.10
CA ASP A 38 -17.19 52.45 19.73
C ASP A 38 -16.65 53.47 18.73
N THR A 39 -16.23 53.02 17.56
CA THR A 39 -16.54 53.76 16.34
C THR A 39 -16.47 52.84 15.13
N ASP A 40 -17.65 52.63 14.52
CA ASP A 40 -17.86 52.29 13.13
C ASP A 40 -17.07 53.22 12.18
N THR A 41 -16.47 52.68 11.18
CA THR A 41 -16.44 53.32 9.86
C THR A 41 -16.31 52.29 8.76
N ASN A 42 -17.38 52.13 8.01
CA ASN A 42 -17.49 51.76 6.63
C ASN A 42 -16.48 52.53 5.78
N ASP A 43 -15.75 51.83 4.93
CA ASP A 43 -15.44 52.35 3.60
C ASP A 43 -15.07 51.20 2.65
N ASN A 44 -15.98 50.95 1.72
CA ASN A 44 -15.78 50.25 0.46
C ASN A 44 -15.22 51.26 -0.56
N PRO A 45 -14.29 50.92 -1.43
CA PRO A 45 -14.59 51.17 -2.81
C PRO A 45 -14.27 49.95 -3.74
N ASP A 46 -15.30 49.61 -4.47
CA ASP A 46 -15.27 49.06 -5.81
C ASP A 46 -14.11 49.59 -6.66
N THR A 47 -13.39 48.68 -7.30
CA THR A 47 -12.96 48.86 -8.67
C THR A 47 -12.78 47.50 -9.31
N ALA A 48 -13.79 47.06 -10.02
CA ALA A 48 -13.74 46.05 -11.06
C ALA A 48 -12.89 46.57 -12.23
N THR A 49 -11.88 45.83 -12.62
CA THR A 49 -11.34 45.88 -13.96
C THR A 49 -11.48 44.50 -14.60
N ASP A 50 -12.53 44.45 -15.37
CA ASP A 50 -12.83 43.43 -16.33
C ASP A 50 -11.77 43.48 -17.45
N THR A 51 -11.00 42.40 -17.62
CA THR A 51 -10.23 42.16 -18.83
C THR A 51 -10.59 40.77 -19.35
N ASP A 52 -11.52 40.78 -20.27
CA ASP A 52 -11.93 39.69 -21.15
C ASP A 52 -10.77 39.31 -22.10
N PRO A 53 -10.25 38.09 -22.08
CA PRO A 53 -9.44 37.58 -23.18
C PRO A 53 -10.32 36.80 -24.17
N THR A 54 -10.76 37.48 -25.17
CA THR A 54 -11.20 36.92 -26.44
C THR A 54 -9.98 36.33 -27.15
N ASP A 55 -9.80 35.02 -27.06
CA ASP A 55 -9.05 34.25 -28.05
C ASP A 55 -9.93 33.11 -28.57
N GLU A 56 -10.52 33.38 -29.73
CA GLU A 56 -11.25 32.44 -30.57
C GLU A 56 -10.24 31.47 -31.21
N PRO A 57 -10.40 30.15 -31.11
CA PRO A 57 -9.51 29.21 -31.79
C PRO A 57 -9.85 29.18 -33.27
N THR A 58 -8.86 29.55 -34.09
CA THR A 58 -8.90 29.46 -35.55
C THR A 58 -9.11 28.00 -35.99
N ASN A 59 -10.17 27.83 -36.74
CA ASN A 59 -10.61 26.64 -37.45
C ASN A 59 -9.49 26.08 -38.37
N PRO A 60 -9.11 24.79 -38.26
CA PRO A 60 -8.14 24.20 -39.19
C PRO A 60 -8.75 24.00 -40.55
N THR A 61 -8.01 24.48 -41.55
CA THR A 61 -8.27 24.39 -42.96
C THR A 61 -8.46 22.96 -43.45
N ASP A 62 -9.55 22.72 -44.13
CA ASP A 62 -9.94 21.50 -44.82
C ASP A 62 -8.84 21.03 -45.82
N PRO A 63 -8.34 19.79 -45.75
CA PRO A 63 -7.43 19.29 -46.76
C PRO A 63 -8.18 18.90 -48.04
N THR A 64 -7.71 19.52 -49.12
CA THR A 64 -8.13 19.27 -50.50
C THR A 64 -8.11 17.76 -50.81
N THR A 65 -9.26 17.30 -51.28
CA THR A 65 -9.51 16.01 -51.91
C THR A 65 -8.68 15.86 -53.18
N ASP A 66 -7.60 15.09 -53.10
CA ASP A 66 -6.97 14.52 -54.30
C ASP A 66 -7.68 13.20 -54.65
N GLU A 67 -8.36 13.18 -55.74
CA GLU A 67 -9.03 12.05 -56.36
C GLU A 67 -7.99 11.02 -56.81
N PRO A 68 -8.03 9.75 -56.38
CA PRO A 68 -7.08 8.75 -56.85
C PRO A 68 -7.43 8.30 -58.27
N THR A 69 -6.48 8.49 -59.15
CA THR A 69 -6.50 7.97 -60.52
C THR A 69 -6.58 6.45 -60.54
N ASN A 70 -7.58 5.96 -61.28
CA ASN A 70 -7.90 4.59 -61.56
C ASN A 70 -6.66 3.81 -62.07
N PRO A 71 -6.23 2.70 -61.43
CA PRO A 71 -5.15 1.88 -61.95
C PRO A 71 -5.67 0.99 -63.09
N THR A 72 -4.92 1.02 -64.17
CA THR A 72 -5.07 0.20 -65.35
C THR A 72 -4.98 -1.32 -65.01
N ASP A 73 -5.96 -2.04 -65.49
CA ASP A 73 -6.13 -3.47 -65.45
C ASP A 73 -4.90 -4.21 -66.01
N PRO A 74 -4.19 -5.06 -65.25
CA PRO A 74 -3.16 -5.97 -65.75
C PRO A 74 -3.81 -7.30 -66.14
N THR A 75 -4.04 -7.48 -67.42
CA THR A 75 -4.27 -8.80 -68.01
C THR A 75 -2.98 -9.59 -67.90
N GLY A 76 -2.88 -10.39 -66.85
CA GLY A 76 -1.89 -11.43 -66.63
C GLY A 76 -2.57 -12.65 -66.04
N GLU A 77 -2.69 -13.67 -66.83
CA GLU A 77 -3.19 -14.98 -66.47
C GLU A 77 -2.37 -15.55 -65.30
N PRO A 78 -3.00 -15.99 -64.17
CA PRO A 78 -2.26 -16.54 -63.06
C PRO A 78 -1.72 -17.91 -63.43
N THR A 79 -0.38 -18.04 -63.48
CA THR A 79 0.29 -19.31 -63.45
C THR A 79 0.06 -19.96 -62.08
N ASP A 80 -0.50 -21.17 -62.12
CA ASP A 80 -0.75 -22.09 -61.02
C ASP A 80 0.53 -22.21 -60.11
N PRO A 81 0.52 -21.82 -58.82
CA PRO A 81 1.63 -22.10 -57.92
C PRO A 81 1.44 -23.49 -57.30
N THR A 82 1.90 -24.51 -57.98
CA THR A 82 2.25 -25.76 -57.34
C THR A 82 3.55 -25.58 -56.61
N ASP A 83 3.47 -25.58 -55.30
CA ASP A 83 4.42 -25.81 -54.22
C ASP A 83 4.24 -24.69 -53.13
N GLU A 84 3.23 -24.89 -52.30
CA GLU A 84 3.19 -24.26 -50.98
C GLU A 84 4.36 -24.79 -50.15
N PRO A 85 5.30 -23.98 -49.69
CA PRO A 85 6.22 -24.41 -48.68
C PRO A 85 5.41 -24.64 -47.39
N THR A 86 5.23 -25.92 -47.01
CA THR A 86 4.82 -26.26 -45.66
C THR A 86 5.94 -25.93 -44.67
N GLY A 87 6.13 -24.60 -44.45
CA GLY A 87 6.85 -24.10 -43.30
C GLY A 87 5.93 -24.21 -42.07
N PRO A 88 6.47 -24.52 -40.92
CA PRO A 88 5.66 -24.52 -39.69
C PRO A 88 4.95 -23.16 -39.55
N VAL A 89 3.63 -23.20 -39.54
CA VAL A 89 2.82 -22.04 -39.17
C VAL A 89 3.32 -21.61 -37.82
N ALA A 90 3.85 -20.37 -37.71
CA ALA A 90 4.28 -19.83 -36.42
C ALA A 90 3.05 -19.88 -35.51
N GLY A 91 3.10 -20.69 -34.48
CA GLY A 91 1.99 -20.85 -33.55
C GLY A 91 1.64 -19.51 -32.89
N ASN A 92 0.38 -19.39 -32.49
CA ASN A 92 -0.14 -18.18 -31.85
C ASN A 92 0.44 -17.93 -30.45
N CYS A 93 1.29 -18.81 -29.91
CA CYS A 93 1.84 -18.77 -28.57
C CYS A 93 3.20 -19.51 -28.48
N THR A 94 3.90 -19.35 -27.35
CA THR A 94 5.15 -20.03 -27.05
C THR A 94 4.89 -21.27 -26.19
N GLU A 95 5.51 -22.42 -26.55
CA GLU A 95 5.35 -23.69 -25.83
C GLU A 95 5.52 -23.51 -24.30
N GLY A 96 4.53 -23.98 -23.53
CA GLY A 96 4.50 -23.87 -22.07
C GLY A 96 4.05 -22.51 -21.53
N GLU A 97 3.82 -21.51 -22.41
CA GLU A 97 3.22 -20.24 -21.99
C GLU A 97 1.80 -20.49 -21.45
N THR A 98 1.41 -19.78 -20.37
CA THR A 98 0.08 -19.91 -19.77
C THR A 98 -0.68 -18.58 -19.83
N ARG A 99 -2.00 -18.68 -20.01
CA ARG A 99 -2.90 -17.51 -19.94
C ARG A 99 -4.25 -17.91 -19.34
N LEU A 100 -5.03 -16.92 -18.95
CA LEU A 100 -6.43 -17.14 -18.59
C LEU A 100 -7.26 -17.32 -19.88
N GLY A 101 -8.03 -18.41 -19.93
CA GLY A 101 -8.96 -18.71 -21.02
C GLY A 101 -10.32 -18.03 -20.83
N GLU A 102 -11.23 -18.29 -21.79
CA GLU A 102 -12.61 -17.83 -21.74
C GLU A 102 -13.59 -18.91 -21.26
N THR A 103 -13.13 -20.17 -21.17
CA THR A 103 -13.96 -21.30 -20.76
C THR A 103 -14.31 -21.18 -19.29
N VAL A 104 -15.61 -21.17 -19.00
CA VAL A 104 -16.14 -21.09 -17.63
C VAL A 104 -15.95 -22.43 -16.93
N CYS A 105 -15.62 -22.40 -15.64
CA CYS A 105 -15.37 -23.57 -14.81
C CYS A 105 -15.80 -23.38 -13.35
N GLY A 106 -15.57 -24.43 -12.54
CA GLY A 106 -15.95 -24.46 -11.13
C GLY A 106 -17.41 -24.81 -10.93
N SER A 107 -17.76 -25.20 -9.68
CA SER A 107 -19.10 -25.60 -9.30
C SER A 107 -20.13 -24.47 -9.41
N THR A 108 -19.66 -23.24 -9.21
CA THR A 108 -20.48 -22.01 -9.30
C THR A 108 -20.52 -21.40 -10.70
N GLN A 109 -19.69 -21.89 -11.62
CA GLN A 109 -19.54 -21.37 -12.99
C GLN A 109 -19.05 -19.90 -13.05
N HIS A 110 -18.36 -19.43 -12.01
CA HIS A 110 -17.76 -18.08 -11.94
C HIS A 110 -16.27 -18.09 -12.26
N GLY A 111 -15.63 -19.26 -12.25
CA GLY A 111 -14.22 -19.41 -12.62
C GLY A 111 -14.00 -19.44 -14.12
N LYS A 112 -12.74 -19.24 -14.53
CA LYS A 112 -12.25 -19.43 -15.88
C LYS A 112 -11.10 -20.42 -15.88
N LEU A 113 -11.02 -21.31 -16.89
CA LEU A 113 -9.92 -22.23 -17.04
C LEU A 113 -8.65 -21.50 -17.48
N TYR A 114 -7.52 -21.91 -16.93
CA TYR A 114 -6.24 -21.54 -17.49
C TYR A 114 -6.00 -22.32 -18.79
N GLN A 115 -5.32 -21.68 -19.72
CA GLN A 115 -4.85 -22.28 -20.97
C GLN A 115 -3.33 -22.40 -20.93
N VAL A 116 -2.81 -23.45 -21.56
CA VAL A 116 -1.38 -23.64 -21.81
C VAL A 116 -1.14 -23.71 -23.31
N CYS A 117 -0.06 -23.10 -23.77
CA CYS A 117 0.37 -23.21 -25.14
C CYS A 117 1.01 -24.57 -25.37
N LYS A 118 0.49 -25.32 -26.34
CA LYS A 118 1.00 -26.62 -26.76
C LYS A 118 0.97 -26.72 -28.27
N ASP A 119 2.09 -27.08 -28.86
CA ASP A 119 2.26 -27.17 -30.31
C ASP A 119 1.87 -25.88 -31.06
N GLY A 120 1.96 -24.70 -30.39
CA GLY A 120 1.63 -23.42 -30.96
C GLY A 120 0.16 -22.99 -30.82
N ASP A 121 -0.68 -23.79 -30.20
CA ASP A 121 -2.09 -23.53 -29.96
C ASP A 121 -2.40 -23.48 -28.46
N TRP A 122 -3.47 -22.73 -28.08
CA TRP A 122 -3.94 -22.63 -26.70
C TRP A 122 -4.89 -23.79 -26.37
N GLU A 123 -4.52 -24.62 -25.40
CA GLU A 123 -5.35 -25.72 -24.89
C GLU A 123 -5.81 -25.38 -23.45
N ASP A 124 -7.10 -25.60 -23.15
CA ASP A 124 -7.63 -25.47 -21.79
C ASP A 124 -6.98 -26.50 -20.86
N THR A 125 -6.61 -26.06 -19.66
CA THR A 125 -6.12 -26.92 -18.58
C THR A 125 -7.28 -27.36 -17.68
N GLU A 126 -7.00 -28.22 -16.69
CA GLU A 126 -7.96 -28.54 -15.64
C GLU A 126 -8.01 -27.48 -14.52
N LYS A 127 -7.07 -26.51 -14.50
CA LYS A 127 -6.97 -25.50 -13.46
C LYS A 127 -8.02 -24.40 -13.66
N CYS A 128 -8.87 -24.23 -12.67
CA CYS A 128 -9.93 -23.23 -12.59
C CYS A 128 -9.56 -22.11 -11.62
N THR A 129 -9.90 -20.86 -11.91
CA THR A 129 -9.67 -19.73 -11.01
C THR A 129 -10.65 -19.70 -9.83
N CYS A 130 -11.79 -20.38 -9.93
CA CYS A 130 -12.81 -20.42 -8.91
C CYS A 130 -13.51 -21.79 -8.86
N ASP A 131 -13.08 -22.62 -7.92
CA ASP A 131 -13.74 -23.91 -7.63
C ASP A 131 -13.92 -24.07 -6.11
N PRO A 132 -14.98 -23.48 -5.51
CA PRO A 132 -15.18 -23.49 -4.06
C PRO A 132 -15.57 -24.87 -3.51
N GLY A 133 -16.02 -25.82 -4.33
CA GLY A 133 -16.48 -27.13 -3.85
C GLY A 133 -17.64 -27.00 -2.86
N GLU A 134 -17.42 -27.41 -1.58
CA GLU A 134 -18.40 -27.31 -0.48
C GLU A 134 -18.20 -26.05 0.42
N TYR A 135 -17.20 -25.24 0.11
CA TYR A 135 -16.86 -24.02 0.87
C TYR A 135 -17.58 -22.79 0.28
N PRO A 136 -17.73 -21.69 1.04
CA PRO A 136 -18.25 -20.45 0.48
C PRO A 136 -17.34 -19.93 -0.64
N GLU A 137 -17.95 -19.33 -1.64
CA GLU A 137 -17.23 -18.73 -2.75
C GLU A 137 -16.59 -17.40 -2.30
N VAL A 138 -15.25 -17.36 -2.32
CA VAL A 138 -14.47 -16.16 -2.01
C VAL A 138 -13.54 -15.72 -3.15
N CYS A 139 -13.72 -16.26 -4.35
CA CYS A 139 -12.96 -15.84 -5.53
C CYS A 139 -13.44 -14.49 -6.09
N GLY A 140 -12.56 -13.80 -6.80
CA GLY A 140 -12.82 -12.50 -7.44
C GLY A 140 -12.04 -11.35 -6.80
N TYR A 141 -12.61 -10.16 -6.89
CA TYR A 141 -11.96 -8.93 -6.46
C TYR A 141 -12.47 -8.45 -5.10
N TYR A 142 -11.54 -8.10 -4.22
CA TYR A 142 -11.85 -7.56 -2.89
C TYR A 142 -11.05 -6.30 -2.63
N ALA A 143 -11.66 -5.37 -1.93
CA ALA A 143 -10.93 -4.33 -1.21
C ALA A 143 -10.58 -4.86 0.17
N GLN A 144 -9.35 -4.66 0.64
CA GLN A 144 -8.95 -5.01 2.00
C GLN A 144 -8.47 -3.78 2.76
N LYS A 145 -9.00 -3.60 3.96
CA LYS A 145 -8.45 -2.72 4.99
C LYS A 145 -7.71 -3.57 6.01
N MET A 146 -6.45 -3.22 6.28
CA MET A 146 -5.65 -3.81 7.34
C MET A 146 -5.34 -2.72 8.36
N TRP A 147 -5.60 -3.00 9.63
CA TRP A 147 -5.41 -2.08 10.73
C TRP A 147 -4.48 -2.68 11.76
N PHE A 148 -3.49 -1.90 12.19
CA PHE A 148 -2.55 -2.28 13.22
C PHE A 148 -2.44 -1.22 14.28
N THR A 149 -2.36 -1.64 15.52
CA THR A 149 -2.06 -0.80 16.66
C THR A 149 -0.66 -1.13 17.16
N SER A 150 0.17 -0.12 17.30
CA SER A 150 1.56 -0.29 17.75
C SER A 150 1.97 0.83 18.68
N SER A 151 3.00 0.58 19.48
CA SER A 151 3.74 1.62 20.18
C SER A 151 5.20 1.55 19.78
N SER A 152 5.84 2.69 19.66
CA SER A 152 7.27 2.76 19.41
C SER A 152 8.01 3.04 20.71
N LYS A 153 9.23 2.54 20.80
CA LYS A 153 10.13 2.84 21.93
C LYS A 153 11.36 3.55 21.40
N VAL A 154 11.59 4.77 21.86
CA VAL A 154 12.82 5.51 21.58
C VAL A 154 13.67 5.51 22.83
N ALA A 155 14.81 4.86 22.79
CA ALA A 155 15.66 4.60 23.96
C ALA A 155 14.88 3.91 25.10
N THR A 156 14.64 4.59 26.22
CA THR A 156 13.90 4.07 27.38
C THR A 156 12.48 4.63 27.49
N ILE A 157 12.07 5.49 26.56
CA ILE A 157 10.77 6.18 26.59
C ILE A 157 9.80 5.42 25.72
N ASP A 158 8.76 4.88 26.33
CA ASP A 158 7.63 4.31 25.60
C ASP A 158 6.80 5.48 25.04
N LEU A 159 6.62 5.45 23.73
CA LEU A 159 5.82 6.44 23.02
C LEU A 159 4.38 5.97 22.99
N ALA A 160 3.48 6.95 22.92
CA ALA A 160 2.07 6.66 22.91
C ALA A 160 1.68 5.75 21.75
N GLU A 161 0.71 4.92 22.00
CA GLU A 161 0.10 4.03 21.03
C GLU A 161 -0.46 4.81 19.82
N GLY A 162 -0.20 4.31 18.64
CA GLY A 162 -0.68 4.82 17.37
C GLY A 162 -1.22 3.69 16.51
N TRP A 163 -1.61 3.99 15.28
CA TRP A 163 -2.11 3.00 14.34
C TRP A 163 -1.52 3.16 12.94
N THR A 164 -1.51 2.05 12.21
CA THR A 164 -1.24 1.99 10.77
C THR A 164 -2.44 1.39 10.07
N ARG A 165 -2.89 2.03 8.99
CA ARG A 165 -3.94 1.54 8.13
C ARG A 165 -3.41 1.38 6.71
N THR A 166 -3.57 0.18 6.16
CA THR A 166 -3.19 -0.14 4.79
C THR A 166 -4.43 -0.58 4.01
N TYR A 167 -4.58 -0.04 2.79
CA TYR A 167 -5.56 -0.51 1.84
C TYR A 167 -4.89 -1.34 0.77
N PHE A 168 -5.55 -2.45 0.39
CA PHE A 168 -5.11 -3.34 -0.67
C PHE A 168 -6.23 -3.57 -1.67
N HIS A 169 -5.82 -3.74 -2.91
CA HIS A 169 -6.60 -4.38 -3.94
C HIS A 169 -6.24 -5.85 -3.95
N ILE A 170 -7.22 -6.72 -3.76
CA ILE A 170 -7.05 -8.16 -3.62
C ILE A 170 -7.69 -8.85 -4.81
N VAL A 171 -6.98 -9.80 -5.41
CA VAL A 171 -7.53 -10.77 -6.35
C VAL A 171 -7.40 -12.14 -5.72
N GLN A 172 -8.51 -12.86 -5.58
CA GLN A 172 -8.57 -14.19 -4.99
C GLN A 172 -8.95 -15.23 -6.03
N GLU A 173 -8.18 -16.30 -6.09
CA GLU A 173 -8.49 -17.53 -6.79
C GLU A 173 -8.73 -18.63 -5.75
N GLN A 174 -9.70 -19.50 -5.98
CA GLN A 174 -10.09 -20.50 -4.99
C GLN A 174 -10.07 -21.91 -5.60
N GLU A 175 -9.42 -22.82 -4.89
CA GLU A 175 -9.44 -24.26 -5.17
C GLU A 175 -9.86 -24.99 -3.89
N GLN A 176 -11.16 -25.22 -3.74
CA GLN A 176 -11.80 -25.77 -2.54
C GLN A 176 -11.51 -24.91 -1.30
N ASP A 177 -10.80 -25.45 -0.30
CA ASP A 177 -10.40 -24.74 0.91
C ASP A 177 -9.19 -23.83 0.74
N LYS A 178 -8.49 -23.89 -0.38
CA LYS A 178 -7.30 -23.09 -0.66
C LYS A 178 -7.65 -21.81 -1.40
N VAL A 179 -7.09 -20.69 -0.96
CA VAL A 179 -7.28 -19.38 -1.57
C VAL A 179 -5.93 -18.77 -1.91
N HIS A 180 -5.65 -18.61 -3.19
CA HIS A 180 -4.49 -17.87 -3.69
C HIS A 180 -4.84 -16.39 -3.77
N ILE A 181 -4.00 -15.54 -3.19
CA ILE A 181 -4.25 -14.12 -3.04
C ILE A 181 -3.13 -13.32 -3.69
N LYS A 182 -3.50 -12.42 -4.60
CA LYS A 182 -2.65 -11.34 -5.09
C LYS A 182 -3.08 -10.05 -4.42
N ALA A 183 -2.22 -9.54 -3.52
CA ALA A 183 -2.49 -8.35 -2.72
C ALA A 183 -1.64 -7.18 -3.21
N THR A 184 -2.26 -6.21 -3.88
CA THR A 184 -1.60 -4.98 -4.35
C THR A 184 -1.78 -3.87 -3.32
N TYR A 185 -0.69 -3.25 -2.90
CA TYR A 185 -0.71 -2.11 -1.97
C TYR A 185 -1.29 -0.88 -2.65
N CYS A 186 -2.33 -0.29 -2.07
CA CYS A 186 -2.98 0.91 -2.60
C CYS A 186 -2.62 2.18 -1.84
N ASN A 187 -2.59 2.12 -0.51
CA ASN A 187 -2.28 3.27 0.33
C ASN A 187 -1.88 2.81 1.73
N ILE A 188 -0.94 3.51 2.34
CA ILE A 188 -0.53 3.29 3.73
C ILE A 188 -0.61 4.61 4.48
N LYS A 189 -1.31 4.63 5.59
CA LYS A 189 -1.42 5.79 6.47
C LYS A 189 -1.05 5.39 7.89
N ILE A 190 -0.16 6.18 8.49
CA ILE A 190 0.25 6.03 9.89
C ILE A 190 -0.25 7.24 10.67
N ASP A 191 -0.89 7.00 11.80
CA ASP A 191 -1.08 8.00 12.84
C ASP A 191 -0.30 7.55 14.07
N ASN A 192 0.86 8.11 14.24
CA ASN A 192 1.56 7.98 15.49
C ASN A 192 1.16 9.18 16.36
N SER A 193 0.62 8.91 17.53
CA SER A 193 0.23 9.92 18.50
C SER A 193 1.41 10.75 19.05
N MET A 194 2.61 10.57 18.49
CA MET A 194 3.78 11.43 18.59
C MET A 194 3.72 12.64 17.64
N SER A 195 2.61 12.87 16.99
CA SER A 195 2.46 13.95 16.01
C SER A 195 2.89 15.33 16.51
N ALA A 196 2.95 15.54 17.82
CA ALA A 196 3.52 16.74 18.43
C ALA A 196 5.07 16.78 18.39
N LEU A 197 5.74 15.63 18.39
CA LEU A 197 7.21 15.52 18.42
C LEU A 197 7.77 15.06 17.07
N LEU A 198 7.17 14.01 16.50
CA LEU A 198 7.60 13.39 15.26
C LEU A 198 6.39 12.74 14.58
N GLN A 199 6.14 13.06 13.34
CA GLN A 199 5.17 12.42 12.46
C GLN A 199 5.91 11.71 11.33
N VAL A 200 5.69 10.41 11.19
CA VAL A 200 6.15 9.64 10.02
C VAL A 200 5.07 9.69 8.95
N ILE A 201 5.45 10.02 7.74
CA ILE A 201 4.57 10.13 6.58
C ILE A 201 5.10 9.16 5.52
N MET A 202 4.29 8.16 5.18
CA MET A 202 4.56 7.27 4.05
C MET A 202 4.15 7.99 2.76
N PRO A 203 5.07 8.30 1.83
CA PRO A 203 4.70 8.83 0.53
C PRO A 203 3.99 7.76 -0.29
N GLN A 204 3.21 8.16 -1.31
CA GLN A 204 2.54 7.21 -2.19
C GLN A 204 3.55 6.32 -2.93
N SER A 205 4.72 6.86 -3.31
CA SER A 205 5.82 6.09 -3.92
C SER A 205 6.25 4.88 -3.07
N PHE A 206 6.15 4.97 -1.75
CA PHE A 206 6.42 3.84 -0.85
C PHE A 206 5.41 2.70 -1.08
N ALA A 207 4.10 3.00 -1.10
CA ALA A 207 3.08 1.99 -1.37
C ALA A 207 3.21 1.41 -2.79
N ASP A 208 3.49 2.26 -3.78
CA ASP A 208 3.68 1.87 -5.18
C ASP A 208 4.89 0.94 -5.34
N ALA A 209 5.97 1.19 -4.58
CA ALA A 209 7.19 0.39 -4.58
C ALA A 209 6.99 -1.02 -4.00
N LEU A 210 6.03 -1.21 -3.09
CA LEU A 210 5.71 -2.52 -2.52
C LEU A 210 5.02 -3.44 -3.54
N GLY A 211 4.34 -2.86 -4.54
CA GLY A 211 3.75 -3.60 -5.65
C GLY A 211 2.68 -4.59 -5.22
N THR A 212 2.81 -5.84 -5.68
CA THR A 212 1.86 -6.93 -5.43
C THR A 212 2.56 -8.09 -4.71
N ALA A 213 1.98 -8.56 -3.62
CA ALA A 213 2.41 -9.73 -2.89
C ALA A 213 1.51 -10.94 -3.24
N ASP A 214 2.12 -12.10 -3.47
CA ASP A 214 1.42 -13.37 -3.64
C ASP A 214 1.36 -14.09 -2.29
N LYS A 215 0.15 -14.48 -1.86
CA LYS A 215 -0.12 -15.11 -0.56
C LYS A 215 -1.02 -16.31 -0.71
N GLU A 216 -0.96 -17.21 0.25
CA GLU A 216 -1.89 -18.34 0.35
C GLU A 216 -2.67 -18.23 1.66
N SER A 217 -3.97 -18.48 1.56
CA SER A 217 -4.91 -18.56 2.69
C SER A 217 -5.72 -19.84 2.56
N TYR A 218 -6.42 -20.19 3.61
CA TYR A 218 -7.27 -21.38 3.62
C TYR A 218 -8.56 -21.14 4.41
N ILE A 219 -9.59 -21.86 3.97
CA ILE A 219 -10.92 -21.83 4.58
C ILE A 219 -11.06 -23.04 5.49
N THR A 220 -11.58 -22.84 6.70
CA THR A 220 -11.87 -23.91 7.66
C THR A 220 -13.35 -23.96 7.97
N LYS A 221 -13.93 -25.16 8.03
CA LYS A 221 -15.30 -25.32 8.52
C LYS A 221 -15.29 -25.45 10.04
N ASN A 222 -16.03 -24.58 10.72
CA ASN A 222 -16.19 -24.56 12.17
C ASN A 222 -17.27 -25.54 12.64
N ASP A 223 -17.30 -25.85 13.94
CA ASP A 223 -18.28 -26.78 14.55
C ASP A 223 -19.72 -26.26 14.48
N ASP A 224 -19.92 -24.96 14.33
CA ASP A 224 -21.21 -24.27 14.25
C ASP A 224 -21.69 -24.04 12.80
N ASP A 225 -21.09 -24.75 11.84
CA ASP A 225 -21.33 -24.63 10.40
C ASP A 225 -20.96 -23.25 9.80
N THR A 226 -20.28 -22.39 10.51
CA THR A 226 -19.64 -21.19 9.95
C THR A 226 -18.29 -21.55 9.29
N PHE A 227 -17.75 -20.60 8.51
CA PHE A 227 -16.48 -20.81 7.83
C PHE A 227 -15.45 -19.77 8.27
N GLY A 228 -14.30 -20.28 8.69
CA GLY A 228 -13.15 -19.49 9.06
C GLY A 228 -12.25 -19.16 7.86
N PHE A 229 -11.51 -18.06 7.94
CA PHE A 229 -10.51 -17.64 6.97
C PHE A 229 -9.18 -17.42 7.66
N ASN A 230 -8.14 -18.13 7.24
CA ASN A 230 -6.85 -18.14 7.92
C ASN A 230 -5.71 -18.05 6.90
N GLN A 231 -4.56 -17.52 7.34
CA GLN A 231 -3.32 -17.46 6.58
C GLN A 231 -2.17 -17.82 7.52
N ASP A 232 -1.33 -18.74 7.11
CA ASP A 232 -0.09 -19.05 7.81
C ASP A 232 0.87 -17.86 7.79
N VAL A 233 2.00 -17.98 8.51
CA VAL A 233 2.96 -16.89 8.58
C VAL A 233 3.46 -16.49 7.18
N PHE A 234 3.21 -15.25 6.84
CA PHE A 234 3.70 -14.63 5.62
C PHE A 234 4.78 -13.59 5.97
N TRP A 235 5.93 -13.71 5.34
CA TRP A 235 7.07 -12.84 5.56
C TRP A 235 7.23 -11.84 4.41
N GLU A 236 7.50 -10.59 4.76
CA GLU A 236 7.86 -9.52 3.82
C GLU A 236 9.17 -8.89 4.26
N ILE A 237 10.13 -8.82 3.33
CA ILE A 237 11.37 -8.09 3.52
C ILE A 237 11.44 -7.02 2.45
N ARG A 238 11.50 -5.78 2.86
CA ARG A 238 11.35 -4.59 2.01
C ARG A 238 12.64 -3.81 1.93
N GLY A 239 12.97 -3.31 0.72
CA GLY A 239 14.21 -2.58 0.44
C GLY A 239 15.45 -3.47 0.35
N ILE A 240 15.28 -4.81 0.23
CA ILE A 240 16.33 -5.82 0.18
C ILE A 240 16.18 -6.68 -1.07
N ASP A 241 17.30 -7.02 -1.70
CA ASP A 241 17.33 -7.98 -2.80
C ASP A 241 16.84 -9.36 -2.31
N PRO A 242 15.78 -9.94 -2.91
CA PRO A 242 15.30 -11.28 -2.57
C PRO A 242 16.37 -12.36 -2.61
N ALA A 243 17.38 -12.23 -3.48
CA ALA A 243 18.49 -13.18 -3.55
C ALA A 243 19.32 -13.26 -2.27
N CYS A 244 19.26 -12.21 -1.42
CA CYS A 244 20.03 -12.16 -0.16
C CYS A 244 19.39 -12.96 0.99
N TYR A 245 18.08 -13.15 0.99
CA TYR A 245 17.42 -13.93 2.04
C TYR A 245 16.85 -15.28 1.53
N GLY A 246 16.69 -15.45 0.22
CA GLY A 246 16.22 -16.70 -0.39
C GLY A 246 14.98 -17.26 0.30
N ASP A 247 15.00 -18.56 0.60
CA ASP A 247 13.88 -19.27 1.24
C ASP A 247 13.82 -19.11 2.77
N ASN A 248 14.68 -18.28 3.37
CA ASN A 248 14.72 -18.09 4.83
C ASN A 248 14.56 -16.63 5.26
N PRO A 249 13.44 -15.99 4.96
CA PRO A 249 13.18 -14.60 5.37
C PRO A 249 13.17 -14.43 6.90
N ALA A 250 12.67 -15.42 7.64
CA ALA A 250 12.62 -15.38 9.10
C ALA A 250 14.00 -15.23 9.74
N GLY A 251 15.00 -15.95 9.22
CA GLY A 251 16.37 -15.96 9.72
C GLY A 251 17.24 -14.81 9.19
N TYR A 252 16.75 -14.02 8.26
CA TYR A 252 17.52 -12.93 7.68
C TYR A 252 17.69 -11.77 8.67
N ASN A 253 18.93 -11.27 8.80
CA ASN A 253 19.23 -10.10 9.61
C ASN A 253 19.31 -8.85 8.72
N LEU A 254 18.48 -7.87 9.00
CA LEU A 254 18.49 -6.62 8.25
C LEU A 254 19.86 -5.91 8.34
N PRO A 255 20.39 -5.42 7.24
CA PRO A 255 21.61 -4.62 7.20
C PRO A 255 21.45 -3.33 8.00
N THR A 256 22.57 -2.83 8.52
CA THR A 256 22.61 -1.57 9.29
C THR A 256 23.35 -0.47 8.55
N ASN A 257 23.73 -0.74 7.29
CA ASN A 257 24.51 0.17 6.45
C ASN A 257 23.86 0.25 5.06
N SER A 258 23.66 1.46 4.58
CA SER A 258 23.10 1.75 3.25
C SER A 258 23.99 1.32 2.08
N THR A 259 25.28 1.01 2.33
CA THR A 259 26.21 0.50 1.31
C THR A 259 26.28 -1.02 1.27
N ASP A 260 25.45 -1.73 2.06
CA ASP A 260 25.34 -3.18 1.97
C ASP A 260 24.82 -3.58 0.59
N PRO A 261 25.46 -4.54 -0.10
CA PRO A 261 25.09 -4.91 -1.47
C PRO A 261 23.68 -5.51 -1.60
N CYS A 262 23.08 -5.94 -0.50
CA CYS A 262 21.72 -6.46 -0.46
C CYS A 262 20.65 -5.36 -0.39
N VAL A 263 21.02 -4.12 -0.07
CA VAL A 263 20.08 -3.00 -0.02
C VAL A 263 19.80 -2.49 -1.42
N GLN A 264 18.53 -2.47 -1.79
CA GLN A 264 18.06 -1.97 -3.09
C GLN A 264 17.23 -0.70 -2.93
N ASP A 265 17.29 0.17 -3.91
CA ASP A 265 16.42 1.32 -4.09
C ASP A 265 15.09 0.83 -4.71
N TRP A 266 14.10 0.56 -3.86
CA TRP A 266 12.82 0.00 -4.32
C TRP A 266 11.87 1.04 -4.89
N ASP A 267 11.91 2.27 -4.38
CA ASP A 267 11.04 3.36 -4.83
C ASP A 267 11.66 4.25 -5.91
N ASN A 268 12.86 3.87 -6.40
CA ASN A 268 13.57 4.47 -7.52
C ASN A 268 13.82 6.00 -7.35
N ASP A 269 14.08 6.43 -6.13
CA ASP A 269 14.35 7.82 -5.81
C ASP A 269 15.85 8.15 -5.78
N GLY A 270 16.71 7.17 -6.04
CA GLY A 270 18.16 7.28 -6.04
C GLY A 270 18.80 7.06 -4.66
N MET A 271 17.99 6.66 -3.66
CA MET A 271 18.45 6.36 -2.32
C MET A 271 18.23 4.87 -1.99
N PRO A 272 19.12 4.22 -1.24
CA PRO A 272 18.99 2.80 -0.94
C PRO A 272 17.89 2.52 0.07
N GLY A 273 17.09 1.49 -0.18
CA GLY A 273 15.97 1.06 0.66
C GLY A 273 14.63 1.60 0.19
N LEU A 274 13.81 2.02 1.13
CA LEU A 274 12.53 2.69 0.94
C LEU A 274 12.56 4.03 1.64
N THR A 275 12.03 5.06 0.99
CA THR A 275 12.03 6.43 1.51
C THR A 275 10.77 6.75 2.28
N VAL A 276 10.93 7.27 3.49
CA VAL A 276 9.88 7.80 4.33
C VAL A 276 10.21 9.22 4.78
N ASN A 277 9.19 10.02 5.02
CA ASN A 277 9.34 11.38 5.50
C ASN A 277 9.04 11.46 6.99
N ALA A 278 9.92 12.11 7.74
CA ALA A 278 9.67 12.50 9.11
C ALA A 278 9.43 14.01 9.20
N LYS A 279 8.37 14.41 9.90
CA LYS A 279 8.07 15.80 10.20
C LYS A 279 8.01 15.97 11.71
N GLY A 280 8.83 16.84 12.28
CA GLY A 280 8.91 16.97 13.72
C GLY A 280 9.14 18.40 14.20
N THR A 281 8.69 18.66 15.44
CA THR A 281 9.05 19.87 16.19
C THR A 281 10.48 19.78 16.74
N ILE A 282 10.99 18.57 16.96
CA ILE A 282 12.37 18.31 17.37
C ILE A 282 13.13 17.81 16.14
N GLY A 283 14.13 18.54 15.71
CA GLY A 283 15.00 18.18 14.59
C GLY A 283 14.47 18.55 13.20
N GLY A 284 13.28 19.12 13.08
CA GLY A 284 12.71 19.55 11.81
C GLY A 284 12.20 18.40 10.93
N ASN A 285 12.04 18.67 9.63
CA ASN A 285 11.74 17.63 8.64
C ASN A 285 13.00 16.85 8.30
N SER A 286 12.84 15.56 8.03
CA SER A 286 13.94 14.68 7.64
C SER A 286 13.45 13.65 6.63
N ILE A 287 14.22 13.42 5.61
CA ILE A 287 14.09 12.24 4.75
C ILE A 287 14.82 11.09 5.44
N MET A 288 14.22 9.92 5.46
CA MET A 288 14.80 8.70 6.02
C MET A 288 14.70 7.58 5.00
N ASN A 289 15.75 6.78 4.89
CA ASN A 289 15.76 5.56 4.10
C ASN A 289 15.84 4.36 5.02
N MET A 290 14.97 3.41 4.80
CA MET A 290 14.81 2.27 5.69
C MET A 290 14.71 0.95 4.94
N VAL A 291 15.00 -0.12 5.65
CA VAL A 291 14.66 -1.49 5.28
C VAL A 291 13.81 -2.09 6.39
N GLU A 292 12.95 -3.01 6.03
CA GLU A 292 11.98 -3.58 6.95
C GLU A 292 11.89 -5.10 6.75
N LYS A 293 11.69 -5.81 7.85
CA LYS A 293 11.31 -7.22 7.87
C LYS A 293 10.09 -7.38 8.75
N SER A 294 9.00 -7.83 8.17
CA SER A 294 7.74 -8.02 8.85
C SER A 294 7.18 -9.42 8.61
N SER A 295 6.33 -9.87 9.50
CA SER A 295 5.52 -11.07 9.28
C SER A 295 4.09 -10.84 9.70
N SER A 296 3.16 -11.53 9.05
CA SER A 296 1.75 -11.51 9.41
C SER A 296 1.16 -12.91 9.41
N VAL A 297 0.23 -13.17 10.33
CA VAL A 297 -0.62 -14.36 10.40
C VAL A 297 -2.05 -13.86 10.48
N ILE A 298 -2.94 -14.40 9.65
CA ILE A 298 -4.37 -14.12 9.73
C ILE A 298 -5.01 -15.31 10.44
N HIS A 299 -5.83 -15.04 11.45
CA HIS A 299 -6.47 -16.05 12.28
C HIS A 299 -7.84 -15.59 12.77
N ASP A 300 -8.62 -16.52 13.28
CA ASP A 300 -9.97 -16.27 13.79
C ASP A 300 -10.84 -15.50 12.78
N GLY A 301 -10.60 -15.76 11.49
CA GLY A 301 -11.34 -15.15 10.41
C GLY A 301 -12.75 -15.72 10.32
N LEU A 302 -13.69 -14.89 9.86
CA LEU A 302 -15.07 -15.27 9.59
C LEU A 302 -15.45 -14.80 8.20
N ILE A 303 -15.96 -15.73 7.39
CA ILE A 303 -16.53 -15.46 6.07
C ILE A 303 -18.04 -15.27 6.21
N SER A 304 -18.60 -14.21 5.63
CA SER A 304 -20.05 -14.02 5.57
C SER A 304 -20.73 -15.14 4.76
N GLU A 305 -21.99 -15.46 5.04
CA GLU A 305 -22.74 -16.54 4.36
C GLU A 305 -22.78 -16.37 2.84
N ASP A 306 -22.75 -15.15 2.35
CA ASP A 306 -22.75 -14.81 0.92
C ASP A 306 -21.34 -14.70 0.31
N GLY A 307 -20.26 -14.91 1.09
CA GLY A 307 -18.89 -14.78 0.64
C GLY A 307 -18.44 -13.34 0.34
N LEU A 308 -19.29 -12.34 0.58
CA LEU A 308 -19.01 -10.96 0.19
C LEU A 308 -18.11 -10.21 1.18
N LYS A 309 -17.99 -10.72 2.40
CA LYS A 309 -17.20 -10.10 3.46
C LYS A 309 -16.36 -11.12 4.22
N ILE A 310 -15.14 -10.73 4.57
CA ILE A 310 -14.23 -11.49 5.44
C ILE A 310 -13.69 -10.53 6.50
N ASP A 311 -13.93 -10.86 7.78
CA ASP A 311 -13.32 -10.18 8.92
C ASP A 311 -12.39 -11.15 9.61
N ALA A 312 -11.17 -10.73 9.96
CA ALA A 312 -10.23 -11.59 10.66
C ALA A 312 -9.28 -10.79 11.57
N LEU A 313 -8.71 -11.47 12.55
CA LEU A 313 -7.64 -10.93 13.38
C LEU A 313 -6.29 -11.15 12.72
N VAL A 314 -5.32 -10.30 13.06
CA VAL A 314 -3.95 -10.39 12.53
C VAL A 314 -2.95 -10.33 13.68
N THR A 315 -2.03 -11.30 13.71
CA THR A 315 -0.80 -11.18 14.47
C THR A 315 0.31 -10.70 13.54
N TRP A 316 1.05 -9.70 13.99
CA TRP A 316 2.08 -9.05 13.18
C TRP A 316 3.39 -8.89 13.95
N THR A 317 4.51 -8.97 13.24
CA THR A 317 5.84 -8.58 13.75
C THR A 317 6.48 -7.56 12.81
N ASP A 318 7.31 -6.68 13.36
CA ASP A 318 8.00 -5.65 12.58
C ASP A 318 9.39 -5.38 13.14
N GLU A 319 10.39 -5.40 12.26
CA GLU A 319 11.77 -4.99 12.50
C GLU A 319 12.19 -4.00 11.42
N GLN A 320 12.62 -2.82 11.82
CA GLN A 320 13.03 -1.77 10.91
C GLN A 320 14.46 -1.31 11.20
N LYS A 321 15.20 -0.94 10.13
CA LYS A 321 16.50 -0.27 10.25
C LYS A 321 16.48 0.99 9.37
N ILE A 322 16.68 2.13 10.00
CA ILE A 322 16.87 3.41 9.30
C ILE A 322 18.34 3.51 8.92
N LEU A 323 18.65 3.26 7.65
CA LEU A 323 19.99 3.21 7.12
C LEU A 323 20.59 4.60 6.95
N PHE A 324 19.74 5.55 6.58
CA PHE A 324 20.09 6.95 6.41
C PHE A 324 18.98 7.84 6.97
N ALA A 325 19.35 8.95 7.56
CA ALA A 325 18.46 10.06 7.87
C ALA A 325 19.23 11.38 7.75
N GLU A 326 18.60 12.40 7.15
CA GLU A 326 19.16 13.76 7.15
C GLU A 326 19.40 14.24 8.59
N ASN A 327 18.41 14.03 9.46
CA ASN A 327 18.59 14.19 10.90
C ASN A 327 19.21 12.92 11.51
N LYS A 328 20.50 12.96 11.79
CA LYS A 328 21.26 11.83 12.33
C LYS A 328 20.74 11.24 13.64
N ALA A 329 19.93 11.97 14.39
CA ALA A 329 19.29 11.47 15.60
C ALA A 329 18.21 10.42 15.30
N LEU A 330 17.69 10.35 14.07
CA LEU A 330 16.69 9.39 13.62
C LEU A 330 17.32 8.14 12.99
N GLN A 331 18.65 8.13 12.79
CA GLN A 331 19.35 6.99 12.20
C GLN A 331 19.52 5.85 13.21
N GLY A 332 19.26 4.60 12.79
CA GLY A 332 19.37 3.41 13.64
C GLY A 332 18.11 2.56 13.61
N GLY A 333 17.92 1.73 14.62
CA GLY A 333 16.73 0.91 14.75
C GLY A 333 15.58 1.66 15.44
N SER A 334 14.36 1.40 15.02
CA SER A 334 13.18 1.69 15.81
C SER A 334 12.60 0.38 16.33
N ASP A 335 12.26 0.32 17.62
CA ASP A 335 11.54 -0.81 18.21
C ASP A 335 10.04 -0.49 18.12
N ASN A 336 9.39 -0.99 17.07
CA ASN A 336 7.95 -1.00 17.02
C ASN A 336 7.42 -2.23 17.75
N LYS A 337 6.53 -2.00 18.70
CA LYS A 337 5.85 -3.08 19.42
C LYS A 337 4.40 -3.09 19.00
N ILE A 338 4.04 -4.16 18.33
CA ILE A 338 2.64 -4.43 18.00
C ILE A 338 1.89 -4.71 19.30
N LYS A 339 0.69 -4.20 19.42
CA LYS A 339 -0.19 -4.39 20.57
C LYS A 339 -1.20 -5.48 20.28
N ASP A 340 -1.29 -6.47 21.14
CA ASP A 340 -2.33 -7.50 21.06
C ASP A 340 -3.70 -6.91 21.48
N GLU A 341 -3.67 -5.95 22.41
CA GLU A 341 -4.86 -5.21 22.83
C GLU A 341 -4.58 -3.70 22.75
N SER A 342 -5.55 -2.94 22.26
CA SER A 342 -5.46 -1.49 22.25
C SER A 342 -5.95 -0.91 23.58
N SER A 343 -5.13 -0.04 24.17
CA SER A 343 -5.52 0.78 25.33
C SER A 343 -6.14 2.12 24.92
N LYS A 344 -6.10 2.43 23.62
CA LYS A 344 -6.44 3.75 23.08
C LYS A 344 -7.63 3.73 22.14
N PHE A 345 -7.86 2.61 21.46
CA PHE A 345 -8.93 2.46 20.47
C PHE A 345 -9.91 1.39 20.90
N ASP A 346 -11.18 1.53 20.53
CA ASP A 346 -12.20 0.51 20.70
C ASP A 346 -12.05 -0.61 19.64
N GLY A 347 -12.46 -1.82 19.99
CA GLY A 347 -12.40 -2.98 19.10
C GLY A 347 -11.05 -3.70 19.06
N PRO A 348 -10.85 -4.59 18.09
CA PRO A 348 -9.62 -5.34 17.92
C PRO A 348 -8.44 -4.42 17.62
N ALA A 349 -7.28 -4.72 18.23
CA ALA A 349 -6.05 -3.93 18.01
C ALA A 349 -5.49 -4.14 16.61
N ASN A 350 -5.62 -5.36 16.07
CA ASN A 350 -5.07 -5.72 14.77
C ASN A 350 -6.09 -6.58 14.02
N PHE A 351 -6.51 -6.14 12.85
CA PHE A 351 -7.53 -6.84 12.06
C PHE A 351 -7.41 -6.56 10.58
N ILE A 352 -8.03 -7.42 9.79
CA ILE A 352 -8.38 -7.16 8.40
C ILE A 352 -9.90 -7.14 8.24
N GLU A 353 -10.35 -6.36 7.28
CA GLU A 353 -11.69 -6.36 6.73
C GLU A 353 -11.57 -6.43 5.21
N GLN A 354 -12.09 -7.50 4.61
CA GLN A 354 -12.19 -7.62 3.15
C GLN A 354 -13.64 -7.50 2.73
N VAL A 355 -13.89 -6.76 1.66
CA VAL A 355 -15.22 -6.56 1.08
C VAL A 355 -15.12 -6.80 -0.42
N LYS A 356 -15.97 -7.69 -0.96
CA LYS A 356 -16.03 -7.96 -2.40
C LYS A 356 -16.40 -6.70 -3.16
N ILE A 357 -15.70 -6.44 -4.26
CA ILE A 357 -15.90 -5.29 -5.13
C ILE A 357 -16.13 -5.75 -6.56
N GLU A 358 -16.61 -4.84 -7.41
CA GLU A 358 -16.86 -5.14 -8.82
C GLU A 358 -15.55 -5.40 -9.57
N ASP A 359 -15.63 -6.29 -10.56
CA ASP A 359 -14.52 -6.58 -11.47
C ASP A 359 -14.05 -5.31 -12.19
N GLY A 360 -12.73 -5.15 -12.26
CA GLY A 360 -12.12 -3.97 -12.87
C GLY A 360 -11.98 -2.76 -11.94
N SER A 361 -12.43 -2.86 -10.68
CA SER A 361 -12.08 -1.88 -9.65
C SER A 361 -10.56 -1.88 -9.41
N ASP A 362 -10.00 -0.73 -9.11
CA ASP A 362 -8.57 -0.52 -8.90
C ASP A 362 -8.26 0.11 -7.53
N CYS A 363 -6.98 0.35 -7.27
CA CYS A 363 -6.53 1.03 -6.06
C CYS A 363 -7.15 2.43 -5.89
N ALA A 364 -7.32 3.17 -6.98
CA ALA A 364 -7.92 4.52 -6.92
C ALA A 364 -9.39 4.44 -6.49
N PHE A 365 -10.14 3.45 -7.02
CA PHE A 365 -11.51 3.19 -6.59
C PHE A 365 -11.57 2.90 -5.08
N ILE A 366 -10.72 2.01 -4.57
CA ILE A 366 -10.71 1.62 -3.15
C ILE A 366 -10.40 2.81 -2.25
N VAL A 367 -9.34 3.57 -2.56
CA VAL A 367 -8.93 4.72 -1.74
C VAL A 367 -10.00 5.81 -1.71
N ASN A 368 -10.62 6.09 -2.85
CA ASN A 368 -11.64 7.15 -2.97
C ASN A 368 -12.97 6.75 -2.32
N ASN A 369 -13.29 5.46 -2.25
CA ASN A 369 -14.55 4.95 -1.71
C ASN A 369 -14.40 4.24 -0.36
N ALA A 370 -13.24 4.30 0.28
CA ALA A 370 -12.94 3.57 1.51
C ALA A 370 -13.97 3.79 2.63
N GLY A 371 -14.51 5.00 2.77
CA GLY A 371 -15.53 5.31 3.78
C GLY A 371 -16.91 4.70 3.53
N THR A 372 -17.17 4.17 2.33
CA THR A 372 -18.40 3.46 1.98
C THR A 372 -18.19 1.94 1.87
N ILE A 373 -16.97 1.52 1.56
CA ILE A 373 -16.61 0.10 1.43
C ILE A 373 -16.44 -0.52 2.82
N PHE A 374 -15.67 0.14 3.69
CA PHE A 374 -15.27 -0.43 4.96
C PHE A 374 -16.07 0.11 6.14
N SER A 375 -16.11 -0.69 7.19
CA SER A 375 -16.58 -0.23 8.50
C SER A 375 -15.77 0.99 8.97
N PRO A 376 -16.35 1.88 9.78
CA PRO A 376 -15.61 3.01 10.35
C PRO A 376 -14.34 2.57 11.08
N ASP A 377 -13.31 3.41 11.04
CA ASP A 377 -12.09 3.15 11.80
C ASP A 377 -12.38 3.13 13.30
N PRO A 378 -11.63 2.34 14.10
CA PRO A 378 -11.76 2.32 15.55
C PRO A 378 -11.72 3.72 16.18
N VAL A 379 -12.63 3.99 17.10
CA VAL A 379 -12.75 5.29 17.76
C VAL A 379 -11.77 5.37 18.93
N THR A 380 -11.09 6.51 19.09
CA THR A 380 -10.22 6.73 20.25
C THR A 380 -11.05 6.68 21.55
N LEU A 381 -10.64 5.83 22.48
CA LEU A 381 -11.19 5.77 23.83
C LEU A 381 -10.82 7.08 24.56
N LYS A 382 -11.81 7.70 25.21
CA LYS A 382 -11.63 8.97 25.92
C LYS A 382 -11.09 8.77 27.33
#